data_9df90284d2bbb64cdb206b5f171c41cc
#
_entry.id   9df90284d2bbb64cdb206b5f171c41cc
#
_cell.length_a   1.000
_cell.length_b   1.000
_cell.length_c   1.000
_cell.angle_alpha   90.00
_cell.angle_beta   90.00
_cell.angle_gamma   90.00
#
_symmetry.space_group_name_H-M   'P 1'
#
loop_
_entity.id
_entity.type
_entity.pdbx_description
1 polymer ?
#
loop_
_entity_poly.entity_id
_entity_poly.type
_entity_poly.pdbx_seq_one_letter_code
_entity_poly.pdbx_strand_id
1 'polypeptide(L)'
;MDKILVAGVNSVVGANLAEALSEQHSVVGVSFDSRVQLPSCEVETETSRKPAAIRELLERVQPGRVILCGAGADSSWDESRRPVASDLARAKAWIDAAHATECRLTLISSDAIFTGPWMFHAENSHSICPSPESMLLQQIEQHAAATSADSLIVRTHAIGWQSGSTFGWLETLLQELERGSVGSVDFARHGTPMLATDLADVLTKSWESGLVGTHHIAGAERVSPRKFALRLAAHFRLPTPACPIAGSLADRTVGFGCGETSLQTRKIRRALGIPMPLLDESLERLYQQHQNGYRARLSGQSAIRRVA
;
A
#
# COMPACT_ATOMS: atom_id res chain seq x y z
N MET A 1 5.23 -0.56 -25.04
CA MET A 1 5.18 -0.37 -23.59
C MET A 1 3.74 -0.09 -23.20
N ASP A 2 3.18 -0.87 -22.31
CA ASP A 2 1.82 -0.60 -21.81
C ASP A 2 1.81 0.66 -20.96
N LYS A 3 0.87 1.56 -21.24
CA LYS A 3 0.66 2.75 -20.42
C LYS A 3 -0.14 2.35 -19.19
N ILE A 4 0.35 2.71 -18.01
CA ILE A 4 -0.26 2.43 -16.71
C ILE A 4 -0.74 3.75 -16.09
N LEU A 5 -1.96 3.77 -15.60
CA LEU A 5 -2.46 4.88 -14.79
C LEU A 5 -2.52 4.44 -13.33
N VAL A 6 -1.85 5.18 -12.43
CA VAL A 6 -1.88 4.96 -10.99
C VAL A 6 -2.77 6.02 -10.34
N ALA A 7 -3.98 5.64 -9.96
CA ALA A 7 -4.92 6.50 -9.27
C ALA A 7 -4.70 6.41 -7.75
N GLY A 8 -4.46 7.57 -7.11
CA GLY A 8 -4.12 7.67 -5.69
C GLY A 8 -2.62 7.72 -5.41
N VAL A 9 -1.83 8.42 -6.25
CA VAL A 9 -0.38 8.62 -6.02
C VAL A 9 -0.05 9.47 -4.79
N ASN A 10 -1.03 10.00 -4.09
CA ASN A 10 -0.89 10.63 -2.78
C ASN A 10 -0.89 9.63 -1.61
N SER A 11 -1.16 8.35 -1.85
CA SER A 11 -0.96 7.27 -0.88
C SER A 11 0.49 6.76 -0.92
N VAL A 12 0.93 6.10 0.15
CA VAL A 12 2.26 5.48 0.21
C VAL A 12 2.44 4.49 -0.94
N VAL A 13 1.50 3.56 -1.13
CA VAL A 13 1.62 2.55 -2.18
C VAL A 13 1.57 3.19 -3.56
N GLY A 14 0.63 4.09 -3.80
CA GLY A 14 0.47 4.72 -5.13
C GLY A 14 1.71 5.46 -5.59
N ALA A 15 2.34 6.26 -4.71
CA ALA A 15 3.56 6.98 -5.05
C ALA A 15 4.74 6.05 -5.35
N ASN A 16 4.96 5.06 -4.49
CA ASN A 16 6.08 4.13 -4.65
C ASN A 16 5.88 3.20 -5.87
N LEU A 17 4.64 2.80 -6.18
CA LEU A 17 4.33 2.06 -7.40
C LEU A 17 4.55 2.92 -8.65
N ALA A 18 4.10 4.18 -8.65
CA ALA A 18 4.31 5.07 -9.79
C ALA A 18 5.79 5.27 -10.09
N GLU A 19 6.61 5.52 -9.05
CA GLU A 19 8.06 5.66 -9.19
C GLU A 19 8.72 4.38 -9.72
N ALA A 20 8.44 3.22 -9.09
CA ALA A 20 9.08 1.96 -9.47
C ALA A 20 8.67 1.49 -10.87
N LEU A 21 7.39 1.60 -11.22
CA LEU A 21 6.89 1.17 -12.52
C LEU A 21 7.34 2.08 -13.66
N SER A 22 7.67 3.35 -13.39
CA SER A 22 8.17 4.30 -14.40
C SER A 22 9.53 3.90 -14.98
N GLU A 23 10.27 3.01 -14.33
CA GLU A 23 11.53 2.49 -14.86
C GLU A 23 11.32 1.60 -16.11
N GLN A 24 10.15 0.97 -16.24
CA GLN A 24 9.86 -0.02 -17.29
C GLN A 24 8.62 0.29 -18.11
N HIS A 25 7.73 1.16 -17.62
CA HIS A 25 6.44 1.49 -18.22
C HIS A 25 6.25 2.99 -18.39
N SER A 26 5.36 3.39 -19.31
CA SER A 26 4.83 4.75 -19.32
C SER A 26 3.78 4.90 -18.23
N VAL A 27 4.05 5.71 -17.22
CA VAL A 27 3.16 5.89 -16.07
C VAL A 27 2.55 7.29 -16.08
N VAL A 28 1.25 7.36 -15.77
CA VAL A 28 0.53 8.60 -15.45
C VAL A 28 -0.03 8.46 -14.05
N GLY A 29 0.28 9.41 -13.18
CA GLY A 29 -0.25 9.46 -11.82
C GLY A 29 -1.52 10.30 -11.74
N VAL A 30 -2.46 9.91 -10.85
CA VAL A 30 -3.58 10.76 -10.46
C VAL A 30 -3.58 10.89 -8.94
N SER A 31 -3.51 12.13 -8.44
CA SER A 31 -3.58 12.38 -7.00
C SER A 31 -5.02 12.70 -6.57
N PHE A 32 -5.41 12.17 -5.43
CA PHE A 32 -6.71 12.46 -4.79
C PHE A 32 -6.53 13.56 -3.73
N ASP A 33 -7.44 14.53 -3.70
CA ASP A 33 -7.56 15.54 -2.63
C ASP A 33 -6.33 16.43 -2.34
N SER A 34 -5.14 16.07 -2.81
CA SER A 34 -3.90 16.81 -2.57
C SER A 34 -3.03 16.85 -3.81
N ARG A 35 -2.32 17.96 -4.02
CA ARG A 35 -1.39 18.07 -5.13
C ARG A 35 -0.08 17.34 -4.79
N VAL A 36 0.31 16.39 -5.63
CA VAL A 36 1.57 15.64 -5.55
C VAL A 36 2.34 15.84 -6.85
N GLN A 37 3.65 15.91 -6.76
CA GLN A 37 4.56 15.92 -7.91
C GLN A 37 5.53 14.75 -7.78
N LEU A 38 5.59 13.91 -8.81
CA LEU A 38 6.54 12.82 -8.91
C LEU A 38 7.44 13.09 -10.12
N PRO A 39 8.77 13.12 -9.96
CA PRO A 39 9.67 13.43 -11.09
C PRO A 39 9.65 12.38 -12.20
N SER A 40 9.26 11.15 -11.88
CA SER A 40 9.26 9.99 -12.77
C SER A 40 8.07 9.90 -13.71
N CYS A 41 6.97 10.62 -13.44
CA CYS A 41 5.76 10.56 -14.24
C CYS A 41 4.97 11.87 -14.17
N GLU A 42 4.13 12.09 -15.19
CA GLU A 42 3.14 13.16 -15.14
C GLU A 42 2.07 12.85 -14.09
N VAL A 43 1.74 13.83 -13.24
CA VAL A 43 0.72 13.70 -12.22
C VAL A 43 -0.39 14.71 -12.44
N GLU A 44 -1.60 14.20 -12.62
CA GLU A 44 -2.83 15.00 -12.64
C GLU A 44 -3.48 15.01 -11.25
N THR A 45 -4.21 16.06 -10.95
CA THR A 45 -5.04 16.11 -9.73
C THR A 45 -6.48 15.78 -10.10
N GLU A 46 -7.12 14.87 -9.37
CA GLU A 46 -8.54 14.56 -9.55
C GLU A 46 -9.38 15.82 -9.34
N THR A 47 -9.98 16.32 -10.41
CA THR A 47 -10.80 17.54 -10.37
C THR A 47 -12.28 17.25 -10.06
N SER A 48 -12.71 16.01 -10.22
CA SER A 48 -14.09 15.58 -10.00
C SER A 48 -14.18 14.08 -9.74
N ARG A 49 -14.96 13.73 -8.73
CA ARG A 49 -15.28 12.32 -8.39
C ARG A 49 -16.46 11.76 -9.20
N LYS A 50 -16.94 12.49 -10.22
CA LYS A 50 -18.04 12.03 -11.07
C LYS A 50 -17.52 10.97 -12.06
N PRO A 51 -18.24 9.86 -12.24
CA PRO A 51 -17.82 8.78 -13.17
C PRO A 51 -17.54 9.28 -14.58
N ALA A 52 -18.29 10.28 -15.07
CA ALA A 52 -18.09 10.85 -16.40
C ALA A 52 -16.72 11.53 -16.54
N ALA A 53 -16.28 12.33 -15.55
CA ALA A 53 -15.00 13.01 -15.59
C ALA A 53 -13.82 12.00 -15.50
N ILE A 54 -13.97 10.94 -14.73
CA ILE A 54 -12.98 9.88 -14.66
C ILE A 54 -12.91 9.13 -15.99
N ARG A 55 -14.05 8.87 -16.64
CA ARG A 55 -14.08 8.24 -17.97
C ARG A 55 -13.39 9.12 -19.01
N GLU A 56 -13.69 10.42 -19.08
CA GLU A 56 -13.02 11.36 -19.98
C GLU A 56 -11.49 11.37 -19.79
N LEU A 57 -11.03 11.28 -18.53
CA LEU A 57 -9.61 11.15 -18.21
C LEU A 57 -9.03 9.85 -18.78
N LEU A 58 -9.70 8.70 -18.58
CA LEU A 58 -9.25 7.41 -19.08
C LEU A 58 -9.25 7.35 -20.62
N GLU A 59 -10.29 7.90 -21.26
CA GLU A 59 -10.38 8.00 -22.72
C GLU A 59 -9.26 8.89 -23.31
N ARG A 60 -8.87 9.96 -22.62
CA ARG A 60 -7.77 10.84 -23.02
C ARG A 60 -6.39 10.20 -22.80
N VAL A 61 -6.18 9.56 -21.65
CA VAL A 61 -4.90 8.93 -21.29
C VAL A 61 -4.69 7.60 -22.03
N GLN A 62 -5.76 6.86 -22.27
CA GLN A 62 -5.78 5.53 -22.88
C GLN A 62 -4.81 4.53 -22.22
N PRO A 63 -4.91 4.31 -20.90
CA PRO A 63 -4.06 3.35 -20.23
C PRO A 63 -4.55 1.93 -20.53
N GLY A 64 -3.61 0.99 -20.75
CA GLY A 64 -3.94 -0.43 -20.81
C GLY A 64 -4.33 -1.01 -19.44
N ARG A 65 -3.90 -0.32 -18.36
CA ARG A 65 -4.15 -0.73 -16.98
C ARG A 65 -4.34 0.46 -16.04
N VAL A 66 -5.29 0.32 -15.13
CA VAL A 66 -5.51 1.24 -13.99
C VAL A 66 -5.12 0.51 -12.70
N ILE A 67 -4.26 1.12 -11.89
CA ILE A 67 -3.97 0.70 -10.53
C ILE A 67 -4.70 1.66 -9.59
N LEU A 68 -5.68 1.17 -8.85
CA LEU A 68 -6.45 1.96 -7.90
C LEU A 68 -5.85 1.82 -6.50
N CYS A 69 -5.15 2.87 -6.05
CA CYS A 69 -4.54 2.99 -4.74
C CYS A 69 -5.39 3.94 -3.87
N GLY A 70 -6.52 3.44 -3.41
CA GLY A 70 -7.45 4.19 -2.56
C GLY A 70 -7.28 3.93 -1.07
N ALA A 71 -8.37 3.73 -0.39
CA ALA A 71 -8.46 3.58 1.06
C ALA A 71 -7.63 2.42 1.68
N GLY A 72 -7.24 1.43 0.88
CA GLY A 72 -6.42 0.30 1.33
C GLY A 72 -4.93 0.43 1.05
N ALA A 73 -4.49 1.55 0.50
CA ALA A 73 -3.15 1.71 -0.04
C ALA A 73 -2.14 2.37 0.93
N ASP A 74 -2.50 2.57 2.17
CA ASP A 74 -1.60 2.97 3.25
C ASP A 74 -1.47 1.80 4.26
N SER A 75 -0.42 1.82 5.07
CA SER A 75 -0.23 0.77 6.07
C SER A 75 -1.42 0.73 7.05
N SER A 76 -1.93 -0.46 7.34
CA SER A 76 -2.98 -0.65 8.36
C SER A 76 -2.53 -0.25 9.78
N TRP A 77 -1.22 -0.06 9.97
CA TRP A 77 -0.64 0.46 11.22
C TRP A 77 -0.65 1.99 11.30
N ASP A 78 -0.94 2.68 10.19
CA ASP A 78 -1.13 4.13 10.18
C ASP A 78 -2.53 4.51 10.66
N GLU A 79 -2.63 4.95 11.91
CA GLU A 79 -3.91 5.32 12.51
C GLU A 79 -4.48 6.66 11.97
N SER A 80 -3.65 7.45 11.30
CA SER A 80 -4.07 8.72 10.69
C SER A 80 -4.76 8.53 9.33
N ARG A 81 -4.65 7.36 8.71
CA ARG A 81 -5.09 7.03 7.36
C ARG A 81 -6.10 5.89 7.34
N ARG A 82 -7.32 6.16 7.84
CA ARG A 82 -8.39 5.16 7.87
C ARG A 82 -9.39 5.39 6.74
N PRO A 83 -9.94 4.32 6.14
CA PRO A 83 -11.02 4.41 5.17
C PRO A 83 -12.23 5.17 5.69
N VAL A 84 -12.81 6.04 4.86
CA VAL A 84 -14.02 6.79 5.17
C VAL A 84 -15.09 6.57 4.10
N ALA A 85 -16.34 6.90 4.39
CA ALA A 85 -17.47 6.61 3.50
C ALA A 85 -17.32 7.21 2.08
N SER A 86 -16.65 8.36 1.95
CA SER A 86 -16.38 8.97 0.64
C SER A 86 -15.42 8.16 -0.23
N ASP A 87 -14.58 7.31 0.37
CA ASP A 87 -13.65 6.46 -0.38
C ASP A 87 -14.38 5.35 -1.13
N LEU A 88 -15.47 4.83 -0.56
CA LEU A 88 -16.31 3.83 -1.24
C LEU A 88 -16.91 4.40 -2.54
N ALA A 89 -17.45 5.62 -2.48
CA ALA A 89 -18.04 6.25 -3.65
C ALA A 89 -16.99 6.54 -4.73
N ARG A 90 -15.81 7.04 -4.33
CA ARG A 90 -14.68 7.27 -5.23
C ARG A 90 -14.22 5.96 -5.87
N ALA A 91 -13.98 4.93 -5.07
CA ALA A 91 -13.52 3.64 -5.58
C ALA A 91 -14.49 3.04 -6.59
N LYS A 92 -15.81 3.06 -6.31
CA LYS A 92 -16.84 2.61 -7.26
C LYS A 92 -16.78 3.39 -8.57
N ALA A 93 -16.67 4.71 -8.52
CA ALA A 93 -16.58 5.54 -9.72
C ALA A 93 -15.36 5.20 -10.59
N TRP A 94 -14.20 4.95 -9.98
CA TRP A 94 -12.99 4.52 -10.69
C TRP A 94 -13.11 3.10 -11.26
N ILE A 95 -13.69 2.17 -10.52
CA ILE A 95 -13.92 0.78 -10.96
C ILE A 95 -14.87 0.77 -12.17
N ASP A 96 -15.98 1.49 -12.08
CA ASP A 96 -16.99 1.56 -13.14
C ASP A 96 -16.43 2.25 -14.41
N ALA A 97 -15.64 3.31 -14.23
CA ALA A 97 -15.00 4.01 -15.35
C ALA A 97 -13.93 3.13 -16.04
N ALA A 98 -13.09 2.44 -15.27
CA ALA A 98 -12.09 1.52 -15.82
C ALA A 98 -12.75 0.39 -16.62
N HIS A 99 -13.85 -0.18 -16.11
CA HIS A 99 -14.62 -1.21 -16.82
C HIS A 99 -15.23 -0.64 -18.12
N ALA A 100 -15.86 0.53 -18.06
CA ALA A 100 -16.50 1.16 -19.22
C ALA A 100 -15.50 1.57 -20.33
N THR A 101 -14.22 1.73 -20.00
CA THR A 101 -13.13 2.05 -20.94
C THR A 101 -12.26 0.83 -21.28
N GLU A 102 -12.69 -0.37 -20.88
CA GLU A 102 -11.99 -1.65 -21.11
C GLU A 102 -10.56 -1.70 -20.54
N CYS A 103 -10.25 -0.84 -19.57
CA CYS A 103 -8.97 -0.85 -18.87
C CYS A 103 -8.90 -2.02 -17.88
N ARG A 104 -7.80 -2.75 -17.86
CA ARG A 104 -7.56 -3.78 -16.84
C ARG A 104 -7.39 -3.13 -15.49
N LEU A 105 -8.16 -3.56 -14.49
CA LEU A 105 -8.10 -3.01 -13.14
C LEU A 105 -7.19 -3.84 -12.22
N THR A 106 -6.32 -3.14 -11.49
CA THR A 106 -5.64 -3.67 -10.30
C THR A 106 -6.07 -2.83 -9.11
N LEU A 107 -6.80 -3.43 -8.17
CA LEU A 107 -7.24 -2.77 -6.93
C LEU A 107 -6.27 -3.12 -5.80
N ILE A 108 -5.68 -2.10 -5.17
CA ILE A 108 -4.91 -2.28 -3.93
C ILE A 108 -5.85 -2.19 -2.74
N SER A 109 -5.90 -3.25 -1.97
CA SER A 109 -6.66 -3.42 -0.73
C SER A 109 -5.72 -3.70 0.45
N SER A 110 -6.25 -3.90 1.64
CA SER A 110 -5.49 -3.98 2.89
C SER A 110 -5.62 -5.34 3.56
N ASP A 111 -4.62 -5.69 4.39
CA ASP A 111 -4.69 -6.78 5.36
C ASP A 111 -5.70 -6.50 6.48
N ALA A 112 -6.05 -5.22 6.72
CA ALA A 112 -6.97 -4.80 7.79
C ALA A 112 -8.44 -5.22 7.58
N ILE A 113 -8.76 -5.90 6.48
CA ILE A 113 -10.06 -6.59 6.35
C ILE A 113 -10.17 -7.80 7.29
N PHE A 114 -9.04 -8.30 7.80
CA PHE A 114 -8.98 -9.43 8.72
C PHE A 114 -8.77 -8.99 10.17
N THR A 115 -9.04 -9.93 11.10
CA THR A 115 -8.72 -9.79 12.51
C THR A 115 -8.48 -11.18 13.12
N GLY A 116 -7.70 -11.22 14.23
CA GLY A 116 -7.36 -12.49 14.91
C GLY A 116 -8.53 -13.29 15.41
N PRO A 117 -8.35 -14.51 16.00
CA PRO A 117 -7.06 -14.97 16.56
C PRO A 117 -6.19 -15.80 15.60
N TRP A 118 -6.68 -16.13 14.41
CA TRP A 118 -5.96 -16.99 13.46
C TRP A 118 -4.82 -16.25 12.76
N MET A 119 -3.69 -16.91 12.63
CA MET A 119 -2.51 -16.39 11.93
C MET A 119 -2.57 -16.77 10.44
N PHE A 120 -1.97 -15.92 9.60
CA PHE A 120 -1.82 -16.14 8.17
C PHE A 120 -3.16 -16.41 7.47
N HIS A 121 -4.02 -15.39 7.46
CA HIS A 121 -5.31 -15.43 6.78
C HIS A 121 -5.15 -15.78 5.31
N ALA A 122 -5.85 -16.80 4.84
CA ALA A 122 -5.98 -17.11 3.41
C ALA A 122 -7.00 -16.18 2.74
N GLU A 123 -7.02 -16.14 1.39
CA GLU A 123 -7.93 -15.28 0.65
C GLU A 123 -9.41 -15.55 0.95
N ASN A 124 -9.74 -16.77 1.32
CA ASN A 124 -11.08 -17.22 1.70
C ASN A 124 -11.31 -17.28 3.22
N SER A 125 -10.47 -16.66 4.02
CA SER A 125 -10.65 -16.63 5.48
C SER A 125 -11.94 -15.91 5.88
N HIS A 126 -12.65 -16.47 6.85
CA HIS A 126 -13.88 -15.90 7.41
C HIS A 126 -13.63 -15.01 8.63
N SER A 127 -12.38 -14.86 9.07
CA SER A 127 -12.00 -13.99 10.21
C SER A 127 -11.99 -12.52 9.79
N ILE A 128 -13.15 -12.04 9.39
CA ILE A 128 -13.36 -10.68 8.90
C ILE A 128 -13.45 -9.70 10.07
N CYS A 129 -12.76 -8.58 9.95
CA CYS A 129 -12.85 -7.50 10.93
C CYS A 129 -14.20 -6.79 10.82
N PRO A 130 -14.97 -6.68 11.92
CA PRO A 130 -16.31 -6.06 11.91
C PRO A 130 -16.28 -4.52 11.93
N SER A 131 -15.08 -3.89 11.85
CA SER A 131 -15.01 -2.44 11.89
C SER A 131 -15.64 -1.79 10.64
N PRO A 132 -16.20 -0.58 10.75
CA PRO A 132 -16.77 0.13 9.61
C PRO A 132 -15.76 0.32 8.46
N GLU A 133 -14.50 0.60 8.77
CA GLU A 133 -13.43 0.78 7.79
C GLU A 133 -13.16 -0.50 7.00
N SER A 134 -13.09 -1.65 7.69
CA SER A 134 -12.90 -2.95 7.05
C SER A 134 -14.11 -3.33 6.19
N MET A 135 -15.31 -3.00 6.62
CA MET A 135 -16.54 -3.20 5.83
C MET A 135 -16.54 -2.36 4.55
N LEU A 136 -16.03 -1.12 4.59
CA LEU A 136 -15.87 -0.29 3.39
C LEU A 136 -14.92 -0.95 2.38
N LEU A 137 -13.77 -1.43 2.83
CA LEU A 137 -12.82 -2.14 1.95
C LEU A 137 -13.44 -3.39 1.33
N GLN A 138 -14.16 -4.18 2.11
CA GLN A 138 -14.87 -5.35 1.58
C GLN A 138 -15.90 -4.99 0.50
N GLN A 139 -16.67 -3.92 0.71
CA GLN A 139 -17.63 -3.43 -0.29
C GLN A 139 -16.94 -2.97 -1.57
N ILE A 140 -15.76 -2.35 -1.47
CA ILE A 140 -14.95 -1.97 -2.64
C ILE A 140 -14.47 -3.21 -3.39
N GLU A 141 -13.92 -4.22 -2.68
CA GLU A 141 -13.47 -5.48 -3.29
C GLU A 141 -14.62 -6.23 -3.96
N GLN A 142 -15.78 -6.32 -3.30
CA GLN A 142 -16.98 -6.96 -3.84
C GLN A 142 -17.47 -6.24 -5.10
N HIS A 143 -17.46 -4.91 -5.11
CA HIS A 143 -17.84 -4.14 -6.28
C HIS A 143 -16.88 -4.38 -7.45
N ALA A 144 -15.56 -4.37 -7.21
CA ALA A 144 -14.56 -4.66 -8.24
C ALA A 144 -14.74 -6.07 -8.84
N ALA A 145 -14.92 -7.08 -8.00
CA ALA A 145 -15.13 -8.46 -8.43
C ALA A 145 -16.45 -8.67 -9.20
N ALA A 146 -17.50 -7.94 -8.82
CA ALA A 146 -18.80 -8.00 -9.50
C ALA A 146 -18.82 -7.26 -10.85
N THR A 147 -18.02 -6.17 -10.95
CA THR A 147 -17.98 -5.34 -12.17
C THR A 147 -17.14 -5.99 -13.27
N SER A 148 -16.02 -6.63 -12.93
CA SER A 148 -15.18 -7.33 -13.93
C SER A 148 -14.48 -8.54 -13.33
N ALA A 149 -14.65 -9.69 -13.98
CA ALA A 149 -13.96 -10.93 -13.62
C ALA A 149 -12.44 -10.85 -13.87
N ASP A 150 -11.99 -9.93 -14.72
CA ASP A 150 -10.57 -9.73 -15.06
C ASP A 150 -9.84 -8.76 -14.10
N SER A 151 -10.54 -8.29 -13.07
CA SER A 151 -9.92 -7.44 -12.03
C SER A 151 -8.95 -8.25 -11.18
N LEU A 152 -7.77 -7.69 -10.92
CA LEU A 152 -6.81 -8.18 -9.92
C LEU A 152 -7.02 -7.41 -8.62
N ILE A 153 -7.44 -8.09 -7.55
CA ILE A 153 -7.61 -7.51 -6.21
C ILE A 153 -6.43 -7.97 -5.34
N VAL A 154 -5.65 -7.01 -4.85
CA VAL A 154 -4.43 -7.27 -4.10
C VAL A 154 -4.60 -6.81 -2.66
N ARG A 155 -4.68 -7.75 -1.73
CA ARG A 155 -4.60 -7.46 -0.30
C ARG A 155 -3.13 -7.45 0.11
N THR A 156 -2.71 -6.38 0.74
CA THR A 156 -1.31 -6.18 1.11
C THR A 156 -1.18 -5.46 2.46
N HIS A 157 0.00 -5.53 3.03
CA HIS A 157 0.47 -4.63 4.09
C HIS A 157 1.74 -3.96 3.58
N ALA A 158 1.58 -2.97 2.70
CA ALA A 158 2.73 -2.29 2.12
C ALA A 158 3.19 -1.13 3.01
N ILE A 159 4.51 -0.99 3.09
CA ILE A 159 5.22 0.12 3.73
C ILE A 159 6.07 0.84 2.69
N GLY A 160 6.39 2.10 2.93
CA GLY A 160 7.24 2.88 2.01
C GLY A 160 7.27 4.35 2.39
N TRP A 161 7.95 5.13 1.58
CA TRP A 161 8.09 6.56 1.77
C TRP A 161 6.82 7.31 1.35
N GLN A 162 6.44 8.30 2.15
CA GLN A 162 5.32 9.19 1.81
C GLN A 162 5.71 10.15 0.69
N SER A 163 4.78 10.40 -0.24
CA SER A 163 4.93 11.45 -1.25
C SER A 163 4.61 12.84 -0.70
N GLY A 164 5.23 13.87 -1.33
CA GLY A 164 5.02 15.25 -0.93
C GLY A 164 5.83 15.67 0.31
N SER A 165 5.46 16.80 0.92
CA SER A 165 6.22 17.43 2.00
C SER A 165 5.84 16.95 3.41
N THR A 166 4.77 16.18 3.54
CA THR A 166 4.31 15.64 4.83
C THR A 166 5.01 14.33 5.18
N PHE A 167 5.20 14.07 6.46
CA PHE A 167 5.68 12.78 6.93
C PHE A 167 4.52 11.79 7.00
N GLY A 168 4.75 10.57 6.52
CA GLY A 168 3.86 9.44 6.74
C GLY A 168 4.19 8.71 8.04
N TRP A 169 3.51 7.61 8.27
CA TRP A 169 3.71 6.76 9.46
C TRP A 169 5.16 6.29 9.60
N LEU A 170 5.80 5.85 8.50
CA LEU A 170 7.17 5.34 8.52
C LEU A 170 8.19 6.41 8.90
N GLU A 171 8.06 7.61 8.31
CA GLU A 171 8.95 8.73 8.62
C GLU A 171 8.78 9.22 10.06
N THR A 172 7.55 9.22 10.56
CA THR A 172 7.26 9.55 11.96
C THR A 172 7.91 8.53 12.88
N LEU A 173 7.78 7.24 12.58
CA LEU A 173 8.44 6.17 13.34
C LEU A 173 9.97 6.33 13.32
N LEU A 174 10.57 6.64 12.17
CA LEU A 174 12.02 6.88 12.09
C LEU A 174 12.47 8.05 12.98
N GLN A 175 11.72 9.16 13.00
CA GLN A 175 12.01 10.29 13.89
C GLN A 175 11.89 9.91 15.37
N GLU A 176 10.94 9.07 15.75
CA GLU A 176 10.83 8.55 17.11
C GLU A 176 12.02 7.66 17.47
N LEU A 177 12.44 6.79 16.55
CA LEU A 177 13.62 5.94 16.71
C LEU A 177 14.92 6.76 16.86
N GLU A 178 15.08 7.84 16.09
CA GLU A 178 16.21 8.77 16.23
C GLU A 178 16.25 9.42 17.62
N ARG A 179 15.11 9.64 18.24
CA ARG A 179 15.00 10.16 19.63
C ARG A 179 15.19 9.07 20.70
N GLY A 180 15.38 7.81 20.29
CA GLY A 180 15.62 6.67 21.18
C GLY A 180 14.37 6.12 21.87
N SER A 181 13.18 6.58 21.53
CA SER A 181 11.92 6.08 22.07
C SER A 181 10.84 6.02 21.01
N VAL A 182 10.03 4.97 21.05
CA VAL A 182 8.82 4.82 20.24
C VAL A 182 7.64 4.90 21.20
N GLY A 183 6.53 5.49 20.75
CA GLY A 183 5.28 5.46 21.49
C GLY A 183 4.88 4.05 21.90
N SER A 184 3.90 3.91 22.78
CA SER A 184 3.44 2.59 23.22
C SER A 184 2.95 1.76 22.03
N VAL A 185 3.45 0.53 21.91
CA VAL A 185 3.10 -0.38 20.83
C VAL A 185 2.19 -1.50 21.30
N ASP A 186 1.14 -1.77 20.53
CA ASP A 186 0.26 -2.91 20.74
C ASP A 186 1.01 -4.20 20.40
N PHE A 187 1.17 -5.08 21.39
CA PHE A 187 1.82 -6.38 21.20
C PHE A 187 0.91 -7.44 20.56
N ALA A 188 -0.40 -7.24 20.57
CA ALA A 188 -1.36 -8.15 19.93
C ALA A 188 -1.45 -7.91 18.41
N ARG A 189 -1.08 -6.70 17.94
CA ARG A 189 -1.08 -6.34 16.53
C ARG A 189 0.04 -7.05 15.78
N HIS A 190 -0.32 -7.74 14.70
CA HIS A 190 0.63 -8.42 13.81
C HIS A 190 0.19 -8.29 12.37
N GLY A 191 1.16 -8.14 11.47
CA GLY A 191 0.97 -8.10 10.03
C GLY A 191 2.14 -8.75 9.29
N THR A 192 2.09 -8.71 7.97
CA THR A 192 3.13 -9.21 7.06
C THR A 192 3.63 -8.08 6.16
N PRO A 193 4.35 -7.07 6.72
CA PRO A 193 4.77 -5.90 5.96
C PRO A 193 5.74 -6.26 4.83
N MET A 194 5.60 -5.56 3.70
CA MET A 194 6.55 -5.59 2.59
C MET A 194 6.77 -4.18 2.04
N LEU A 195 7.91 -3.95 1.40
CA LEU A 195 8.20 -2.65 0.79
C LEU A 195 7.33 -2.44 -0.47
N ALA A 196 6.79 -1.25 -0.64
CA ALA A 196 5.89 -0.93 -1.76
C ALA A 196 6.58 -1.05 -3.14
N THR A 197 7.90 -0.86 -3.22
CA THR A 197 8.66 -1.12 -4.45
C THR A 197 8.80 -2.62 -4.73
N ASP A 198 8.88 -3.47 -3.69
CA ASP A 198 8.85 -4.94 -3.88
C ASP A 198 7.47 -5.40 -4.38
N LEU A 199 6.40 -4.70 -3.97
CA LEU A 199 5.06 -4.96 -4.49
C LEU A 199 4.98 -4.69 -5.99
N ALA A 200 5.66 -3.65 -6.51
CA ALA A 200 5.68 -3.36 -7.95
C ALA A 200 6.23 -4.53 -8.77
N ASP A 201 7.32 -5.16 -8.31
CA ASP A 201 7.93 -6.31 -8.97
C ASP A 201 6.97 -7.51 -9.03
N VAL A 202 6.27 -7.78 -7.91
CA VAL A 202 5.30 -8.89 -7.85
C VAL A 202 4.08 -8.60 -8.70
N LEU A 203 3.61 -7.35 -8.76
CA LEU A 203 2.49 -6.93 -9.62
C LEU A 203 2.83 -7.13 -11.10
N THR A 204 4.01 -6.70 -11.54
CA THR A 204 4.46 -6.88 -12.92
C THR A 204 4.43 -8.36 -13.32
N LYS A 205 5.00 -9.24 -12.51
CA LYS A 205 4.95 -10.69 -12.73
C LYS A 205 3.53 -11.25 -12.70
N SER A 206 2.65 -10.70 -11.85
CA SER A 206 1.24 -11.11 -11.77
C SER A 206 0.50 -10.78 -13.06
N TRP A 207 0.76 -9.62 -13.64
CA TRP A 207 0.17 -9.21 -14.93
C TRP A 207 0.69 -10.02 -16.10
N GLU A 208 1.99 -10.29 -16.16
CA GLU A 208 2.61 -11.14 -17.17
C GLU A 208 2.05 -12.57 -17.14
N SER A 209 1.73 -13.06 -15.92
CA SER A 209 1.10 -14.38 -15.73
C SER A 209 -0.42 -14.36 -15.89
N GLY A 210 -1.03 -13.23 -16.25
CA GLY A 210 -2.47 -13.11 -16.45
C GLY A 210 -3.31 -13.34 -15.19
N LEU A 211 -2.78 -13.05 -14.00
CA LEU A 211 -3.49 -13.29 -12.74
C LEU A 211 -4.68 -12.36 -12.58
N VAL A 212 -5.81 -12.92 -12.12
CA VAL A 212 -7.07 -12.24 -11.84
C VAL A 212 -7.66 -12.70 -10.50
N GLY A 213 -8.66 -11.96 -10.02
CA GLY A 213 -9.32 -12.24 -8.75
C GLY A 213 -8.48 -11.80 -7.54
N THR A 214 -8.80 -12.28 -6.35
CA THR A 214 -8.17 -11.86 -5.11
C THR A 214 -6.90 -12.64 -4.82
N HIS A 215 -5.81 -11.92 -4.55
CA HIS A 215 -4.52 -12.46 -4.15
C HIS A 215 -3.94 -11.68 -2.96
N HIS A 216 -3.27 -12.39 -2.06
CA HIS A 216 -2.47 -11.81 -1.00
C HIS A 216 -1.03 -11.62 -1.48
N ILE A 217 -0.57 -10.36 -1.57
CA ILE A 217 0.81 -10.01 -1.91
C ILE A 217 1.39 -9.23 -0.72
N ALA A 218 2.20 -9.89 0.09
CA ALA A 218 2.73 -9.36 1.34
C ALA A 218 4.08 -10.01 1.67
N GLY A 219 4.77 -9.51 2.68
CA GLY A 219 6.03 -10.08 3.15
C GLY A 219 5.89 -11.52 3.65
N ALA A 220 7.01 -12.25 3.64
CA ALA A 220 7.04 -13.66 4.08
C ALA A 220 6.95 -13.82 5.60
N GLU A 221 7.21 -12.77 6.36
CA GLU A 221 7.31 -12.82 7.82
C GLU A 221 6.14 -12.11 8.51
N ARG A 222 5.59 -12.78 9.53
CA ARG A 222 4.66 -12.21 10.49
C ARG A 222 5.42 -11.46 11.57
N VAL A 223 5.17 -10.17 11.73
CA VAL A 223 5.84 -9.32 12.72
C VAL A 223 4.85 -8.42 13.47
N SER A 224 5.18 -8.08 14.72
CA SER A 224 4.48 -7.04 15.47
C SER A 224 5.11 -5.67 15.18
N PRO A 225 4.39 -4.54 15.42
CA PRO A 225 4.96 -3.19 15.30
C PRO A 225 6.24 -3.02 16.13
N ARG A 226 6.29 -3.61 17.33
CA ARG A 226 7.50 -3.59 18.18
C ARG A 226 8.68 -4.27 17.50
N LYS A 227 8.49 -5.50 16.98
CA LYS A 227 9.56 -6.23 16.28
C LYS A 227 10.00 -5.49 15.02
N PHE A 228 9.04 -4.89 14.30
CA PHE A 228 9.33 -4.06 13.15
C PHE A 228 10.19 -2.84 13.52
N ALA A 229 9.81 -2.07 14.56
CA ALA A 229 10.56 -0.91 15.02
C ALA A 229 12.00 -1.25 15.43
N LEU A 230 12.20 -2.38 16.17
CA LEU A 230 13.54 -2.84 16.55
C LEU A 230 14.40 -3.19 15.34
N ARG A 231 13.86 -3.91 14.36
CA ARG A 231 14.59 -4.26 13.12
C ARG A 231 14.86 -3.04 12.26
N LEU A 232 13.89 -2.12 12.14
CA LEU A 232 14.06 -0.85 11.43
C LEU A 232 15.20 -0.02 12.04
N ALA A 233 15.23 0.13 13.37
CA ALA A 233 16.31 0.82 14.08
C ALA A 233 17.68 0.18 13.77
N ALA A 234 17.78 -1.14 13.78
CA ALA A 234 19.02 -1.85 13.48
C ALA A 234 19.51 -1.58 12.05
N HIS A 235 18.62 -1.65 11.02
CA HIS A 235 18.97 -1.35 9.64
C HIS A 235 19.39 0.11 9.44
N PHE A 236 18.74 1.05 10.12
CA PHE A 236 19.07 2.47 10.06
C PHE A 236 20.24 2.87 10.99
N ARG A 237 20.86 1.87 11.67
CA ARG A 237 21.98 2.08 12.61
C ARG A 237 21.66 3.04 13.74
N LEU A 238 20.40 3.04 14.17
CA LEU A 238 19.89 3.84 15.28
C LEU A 238 20.04 3.07 16.60
N PRO A 239 20.08 3.77 17.74
CA PRO A 239 20.08 3.11 19.05
C PRO A 239 18.87 2.18 19.22
N THR A 240 19.04 1.11 19.98
CA THR A 240 17.91 0.24 20.33
C THR A 240 16.85 1.04 21.09
N PRO A 241 15.64 1.20 20.55
CA PRO A 241 14.65 2.07 21.16
C PRO A 241 14.01 1.42 22.39
N ALA A 242 13.60 2.26 23.34
CA ALA A 242 12.62 1.87 24.33
C ALA A 242 11.24 1.72 23.63
N CYS A 243 10.67 0.54 23.66
CA CYS A 243 9.36 0.24 23.09
C CYS A 243 8.41 -0.22 24.22
N PRO A 244 7.80 0.71 24.97
CA PRO A 244 6.88 0.35 26.01
C PRO A 244 5.67 -0.39 25.42
N ILE A 245 5.20 -1.42 26.12
CA ILE A 245 4.04 -2.20 25.71
C ILE A 245 2.79 -1.47 26.18
N ALA A 246 1.88 -1.17 25.25
CA ALA A 246 0.58 -0.60 25.58
C ALA A 246 -0.45 -1.70 25.86
N GLY A 247 -1.27 -1.45 26.86
CA GLY A 247 -2.46 -2.23 27.13
C GLY A 247 -2.23 -3.53 27.88
N SER A 248 -3.30 -4.04 28.41
CA SER A 248 -3.40 -5.39 28.94
C SER A 248 -3.92 -6.34 27.85
N LEU A 249 -3.72 -7.65 28.03
CA LEU A 249 -4.35 -8.69 27.18
C LEU A 249 -5.89 -8.55 27.12
N ALA A 250 -6.49 -7.89 28.11
CA ALA A 250 -7.92 -7.63 28.19
C ALA A 250 -8.38 -6.48 27.26
N ASP A 251 -7.48 -5.57 26.88
CA ASP A 251 -7.79 -4.39 26.06
C ASP A 251 -7.60 -4.65 24.56
N ARG A 252 -7.70 -5.91 24.12
CA ARG A 252 -7.66 -6.28 22.70
C ARG A 252 -8.85 -5.66 22.00
N THR A 253 -8.66 -4.46 21.47
CA THR A 253 -9.65 -3.80 20.64
C THR A 253 -9.71 -4.49 19.28
N VAL A 254 -10.86 -5.04 18.95
CA VAL A 254 -11.18 -5.47 17.59
C VAL A 254 -11.42 -4.22 16.78
N GLY A 255 -10.53 -3.91 15.83
CA GLY A 255 -10.63 -2.71 15.04
C GLY A 255 -9.78 -2.80 13.76
N PHE A 256 -9.90 -1.81 12.92
CA PHE A 256 -9.13 -1.71 11.68
C PHE A 256 -7.62 -1.76 11.96
N GLY A 257 -6.93 -2.75 11.37
CA GLY A 257 -5.50 -2.96 11.56
C GLY A 257 -5.11 -3.42 12.99
N CYS A 258 -6.06 -3.78 13.84
CA CYS A 258 -5.82 -4.29 15.19
C CYS A 258 -5.79 -5.82 15.22
N GLY A 259 -5.04 -6.36 16.20
CA GLY A 259 -4.93 -7.80 16.38
C GLY A 259 -4.13 -8.49 15.28
N GLU A 260 -4.62 -9.61 14.79
CA GLU A 260 -3.93 -10.46 13.83
C GLU A 260 -4.45 -10.21 12.42
N THR A 261 -3.60 -9.63 11.57
CA THR A 261 -3.93 -9.33 10.16
C THR A 261 -2.97 -9.99 9.17
N SER A 262 -2.04 -10.84 9.65
CA SER A 262 -1.04 -11.44 8.77
C SER A 262 -1.66 -12.23 7.62
N LEU A 263 -1.12 -12.05 6.42
CA LEU A 263 -1.61 -12.62 5.18
C LEU A 263 -0.84 -13.88 4.79
N GLN A 264 -1.55 -14.93 4.38
CA GLN A 264 -0.96 -16.11 3.78
C GLN A 264 -0.70 -15.87 2.29
N THR A 265 0.54 -15.95 1.86
CA THR A 265 0.94 -15.68 0.47
C THR A 265 1.10 -16.95 -0.39
N ARG A 266 0.57 -18.09 0.07
CA ARG A 266 0.74 -19.39 -0.60
C ARG A 266 0.18 -19.42 -2.02
N LYS A 267 -0.98 -18.77 -2.25
CA LYS A 267 -1.65 -18.73 -3.55
C LYS A 267 -0.78 -18.03 -4.59
N ILE A 268 -0.32 -16.80 -4.29
CA ILE A 268 0.52 -16.02 -5.21
C ILE A 268 1.89 -16.67 -5.44
N ARG A 269 2.53 -17.19 -4.39
CA ARG A 269 3.83 -17.88 -4.51
C ARG A 269 3.74 -19.10 -5.41
N ARG A 270 2.65 -19.86 -5.36
CA ARG A 270 2.44 -21.01 -6.25
C ARG A 270 2.16 -20.59 -7.69
N ALA A 271 1.37 -19.52 -7.87
CA ALA A 271 1.03 -19.02 -9.20
C ALA A 271 2.24 -18.46 -9.95
N LEU A 272 3.14 -17.78 -9.24
CA LEU A 272 4.31 -17.11 -9.85
C LEU A 272 5.61 -17.93 -9.74
N GLY A 273 5.66 -18.96 -8.90
CA GLY A 273 6.90 -19.73 -8.67
C GLY A 273 7.99 -18.93 -7.94
N ILE A 274 7.68 -17.85 -7.22
CA ILE A 274 8.65 -16.98 -6.55
C ILE A 274 8.42 -16.95 -5.03
N PRO A 275 9.47 -16.72 -4.22
CA PRO A 275 9.31 -16.39 -2.80
C PRO A 275 8.79 -14.96 -2.62
N MET A 276 8.19 -14.66 -1.47
CA MET A 276 7.95 -13.29 -1.03
C MET A 276 9.16 -12.78 -0.25
N PRO A 277 9.43 -11.46 -0.27
CA PRO A 277 10.58 -10.89 0.41
C PRO A 277 10.51 -11.09 1.93
N LEU A 278 11.67 -11.32 2.54
CA LEU A 278 11.84 -11.26 3.98
C LEU A 278 11.82 -9.81 4.45
N LEU A 279 11.46 -9.58 5.71
CA LEU A 279 11.44 -8.23 6.26
C LEU A 279 12.81 -7.55 6.18
N ASP A 280 13.90 -8.26 6.50
CA ASP A 280 15.25 -7.69 6.44
C ASP A 280 15.65 -7.28 5.02
N GLU A 281 15.24 -8.02 4.00
CA GLU A 281 15.48 -7.64 2.60
C GLU A 281 14.74 -6.36 2.23
N SER A 282 13.49 -6.22 2.66
CA SER A 282 12.70 -5.00 2.46
C SER A 282 13.26 -3.80 3.23
N LEU A 283 13.73 -4.01 4.49
CA LEU A 283 14.33 -2.95 5.30
C LEU A 283 15.70 -2.51 4.78
N GLU A 284 16.51 -3.43 4.26
CA GLU A 284 17.78 -3.10 3.61
C GLU A 284 17.54 -2.23 2.37
N ARG A 285 16.58 -2.59 1.50
CA ARG A 285 16.21 -1.78 0.34
C ARG A 285 15.65 -0.40 0.76
N LEU A 286 14.85 -0.35 1.81
CA LEU A 286 14.35 0.90 2.37
C LEU A 286 15.48 1.81 2.85
N TYR A 287 16.49 1.24 3.52
CA TYR A 287 17.69 1.98 3.94
C TYR A 287 18.49 2.49 2.73
N GLN A 288 18.67 1.68 1.70
CA GLN A 288 19.30 2.09 0.44
C GLN A 288 18.52 3.23 -0.24
N GLN A 289 17.19 3.18 -0.26
CA GLN A 289 16.34 4.25 -0.74
C GLN A 289 16.52 5.55 0.04
N HIS A 290 16.73 5.47 1.35
CA HIS A 290 17.06 6.62 2.18
C HIS A 290 18.41 7.22 1.78
N GLN A 291 19.42 6.40 1.52
CA GLN A 291 20.79 6.84 1.18
C GLN A 291 20.90 7.41 -0.24
N ASN A 292 20.17 6.87 -1.22
CA ASN A 292 20.29 7.23 -2.64
C ASN A 292 19.39 8.38 -3.10
N GLY A 293 18.70 9.06 -2.16
CA GLY A 293 17.84 10.19 -2.44
C GLY A 293 16.44 9.83 -3.00
N TYR A 294 16.05 8.54 -2.98
CA TYR A 294 14.73 8.10 -3.43
C TYR A 294 13.60 8.85 -2.73
N ARG A 295 13.68 8.99 -1.39
CA ARG A 295 12.71 9.76 -0.60
C ARG A 295 12.60 11.22 -1.05
N ALA A 296 13.75 11.87 -1.34
CA ALA A 296 13.77 13.25 -1.81
C ALA A 296 13.07 13.40 -3.18
N ARG A 297 13.21 12.39 -4.06
CA ARG A 297 12.47 12.36 -5.33
C ARG A 297 10.97 12.26 -5.11
N LEU A 298 10.49 11.35 -4.25
CA LEU A 298 9.06 11.21 -3.93
C LEU A 298 8.47 12.46 -3.27
N SER A 299 9.27 13.24 -2.53
CA SER A 299 8.81 14.48 -1.90
C SER A 299 8.77 15.69 -2.86
N GLY A 300 9.18 15.51 -4.13
CA GLY A 300 9.31 16.61 -5.10
C GLY A 300 10.42 17.60 -4.77
N GLN A 301 11.27 17.29 -3.80
CA GLN A 301 12.46 18.07 -3.51
C GLN A 301 13.54 17.65 -4.52
N SER A 302 13.78 18.49 -5.52
CA SER A 302 14.96 18.35 -6.39
C SER A 302 16.18 18.22 -5.50
N ALA A 303 17.00 17.19 -5.72
CA ALA A 303 18.29 17.08 -5.09
C ALA A 303 19.09 18.35 -5.45
N ILE A 304 19.14 19.32 -4.55
CA ILE A 304 20.12 20.39 -4.64
C ILE A 304 21.45 19.64 -4.54
N ARG A 305 22.10 19.47 -5.68
CA ARG A 305 23.49 19.00 -5.73
C ARG A 305 24.28 19.90 -4.77
N ARG A 306 24.60 19.39 -3.61
CA ARG A 306 25.73 19.93 -2.84
C ARG A 306 26.97 19.60 -3.65
N VAL A 307 27.34 20.53 -4.54
CA VAL A 307 28.69 20.62 -5.06
C VAL A 307 29.50 21.14 -3.87
N ALA A 308 30.28 20.27 -3.27
CA ALA A 308 31.33 20.62 -2.34
C ALA A 308 32.63 20.78 -3.13
#